data_ad6e52a075361018c580c502dd9f4dc9
#
_entry.id   ad6e52a075361018c580c502dd9f4dc9
#
_cell.length_a   1.000
_cell.length_b   1.000
_cell.length_c   1.000
_cell.angle_alpha   90.00
_cell.angle_beta   90.00
_cell.angle_gamma   90.00
#
_symmetry.space_group_name_H-M   'P 1'
#
loop_
_entity.id
_entity.type
_entity.pdbx_description
1 polymer ?
#
loop_
_entity_poly.entity_id
_entity_poly.type
_entity_poly.pdbx_seq_one_letter_code
_entity_poly.pdbx_strand_id
1 'polypeptide(L)'
;MKRNLASLLGGALILVGIMIPIGTIPVVFVLPPEYRSQTRLMIPPSPKVLLESEAEIIQSHRILSVVVTNSNLPKRFAEQMKLDQELPPEAALLLLKRQVEVKVYPQTRILETSVYSRDRSEAADIANEIAKVYLAVEAVDPGNPARLLEAASPAFRPSRPNRPLAIASSLGVGLSMVLGGAWLICASWKSRNGSPKPNPPALPAT
;
A
#
# COMPACT_ATOMS: atom_id res chain seq x y z
N MET A 1 38.79 -0.21 24.03
CA MET A 1 38.01 -0.87 22.98
C MET A 1 36.59 -0.32 22.80
N LYS A 2 35.75 -0.17 23.86
CA LYS A 2 34.35 0.31 23.77
C LYS A 2 34.14 1.68 23.08
N ARG A 3 35.13 2.56 23.12
CA ARG A 3 35.07 3.96 22.65
C ARG A 3 35.19 4.11 21.12
N ASN A 4 35.95 3.23 20.49
CA ASN A 4 36.09 3.21 19.02
C ASN A 4 34.84 2.57 18.38
N LEU A 5 34.14 1.71 19.13
CA LEU A 5 32.89 1.08 18.69
C LEU A 5 31.77 2.12 18.47
N ALA A 6 31.64 3.12 19.38
CA ALA A 6 30.59 4.14 19.27
C ALA A 6 30.78 5.05 18.03
N SER A 7 32.01 5.44 17.71
CA SER A 7 32.30 6.22 16.51
C SER A 7 32.15 5.42 15.22
N LEU A 8 32.50 4.13 15.23
CA LEU A 8 32.26 3.23 14.10
C LEU A 8 30.76 3.00 13.86
N LEU A 9 29.99 2.77 14.94
CA LEU A 9 28.53 2.65 14.85
C LEU A 9 27.88 3.94 14.35
N GLY A 10 28.34 5.10 14.82
CA GLY A 10 27.85 6.40 14.34
C GLY A 10 28.13 6.61 12.85
N GLY A 11 29.32 6.26 12.38
CA GLY A 11 29.67 6.31 10.97
C GLY A 11 28.83 5.36 10.10
N ALA A 12 28.64 4.13 10.57
CA ALA A 12 27.79 3.14 9.89
C ALA A 12 26.32 3.62 9.79
N LEU A 13 25.76 4.21 10.84
CA LEU A 13 24.42 4.78 10.83
C LEU A 13 24.27 5.90 9.81
N ILE A 14 25.27 6.78 9.70
CA ILE A 14 25.26 7.87 8.70
C ILE A 14 25.26 7.30 7.28
N LEU A 15 26.11 6.31 6.99
CA LEU A 15 26.17 5.66 5.68
C LEU A 15 24.84 4.98 5.32
N VAL A 16 24.27 4.22 6.23
CA VAL A 16 22.96 3.57 6.01
C VAL A 16 21.86 4.62 5.81
N GLY A 17 21.86 5.69 6.62
CA GLY A 17 20.89 6.77 6.51
C GLY A 17 20.93 7.49 5.15
N ILE A 18 22.08 7.59 4.51
CA ILE A 18 22.24 8.18 3.17
C ILE A 18 21.83 7.15 2.08
N MET A 19 22.17 5.87 2.26
CA MET A 19 21.90 4.83 1.27
C MET A 19 20.39 4.51 1.13
N ILE A 20 19.62 4.62 2.21
CA ILE A 20 18.16 4.35 2.17
C ILE A 20 17.44 5.21 1.13
N PRO A 21 17.50 6.55 1.14
CA PRO A 21 16.81 7.36 0.13
C PRO A 21 17.39 7.16 -1.28
N ILE A 22 18.70 6.95 -1.43
CA ILE A 22 19.33 6.71 -2.73
C ILE A 22 18.81 5.42 -3.36
N GLY A 23 18.58 4.36 -2.58
CA GLY A 23 18.02 3.11 -3.09
C GLY A 23 16.51 3.16 -3.29
N THR A 24 15.75 3.82 -2.41
CA THR A 24 14.29 3.82 -2.43
C THR A 24 13.71 4.72 -3.53
N ILE A 25 14.30 5.91 -3.75
CA ILE A 25 13.76 6.89 -4.70
C ILE A 25 13.70 6.32 -6.13
N PRO A 26 14.75 5.73 -6.71
CA PRO A 26 14.67 5.16 -8.06
C PRO A 26 13.63 4.04 -8.18
N VAL A 27 13.51 3.18 -7.17
CA VAL A 27 12.55 2.05 -7.17
C VAL A 27 11.11 2.54 -7.28
N VAL A 28 10.76 3.62 -6.56
CA VAL A 28 9.40 4.20 -6.59
C VAL A 28 9.04 4.76 -7.97
N PHE A 29 10.03 5.22 -8.75
CA PHE A 29 9.80 5.73 -10.10
C PHE A 29 9.72 4.64 -11.16
N VAL A 30 10.37 3.49 -10.95
CA VAL A 30 10.33 2.34 -11.85
C VAL A 30 9.01 1.56 -11.74
N LEU A 31 8.37 1.58 -10.56
CA LEU A 31 7.09 0.90 -10.38
C LEU A 31 6.00 1.53 -11.25
N PRO A 32 5.25 0.71 -12.02
CA PRO A 32 4.16 1.22 -12.85
C PRO A 32 3.07 1.86 -11.98
N PRO A 33 2.46 2.96 -12.45
CA PRO A 33 1.34 3.57 -11.75
C PRO A 33 0.10 2.67 -11.82
N GLU A 34 -0.63 2.57 -10.71
CA GLU A 34 -1.93 1.92 -10.64
C GLU A 34 -3.01 2.95 -10.32
N TYR A 35 -4.12 2.87 -11.05
CA TYR A 35 -5.28 3.72 -10.90
C TYR A 35 -6.34 2.99 -10.09
N ARG A 36 -6.98 3.71 -9.17
CA ARG A 36 -8.06 3.18 -8.33
C ARG A 36 -9.38 3.77 -8.81
N SER A 37 -10.30 2.93 -9.22
CA SER A 37 -11.69 3.29 -9.43
C SER A 37 -12.58 2.57 -8.42
N GLN A 38 -13.67 3.23 -8.00
CA GLN A 38 -14.51 2.73 -6.92
C GLN A 38 -15.98 2.85 -7.27
N THR A 39 -16.75 1.83 -6.88
CA THR A 39 -18.21 1.86 -6.85
C THR A 39 -18.71 1.86 -5.43
N ARG A 40 -19.87 2.46 -5.18
CA ARG A 40 -20.52 2.43 -3.88
C ARG A 40 -21.91 1.84 -3.99
N LEU A 41 -22.17 0.85 -3.17
CA LEU A 41 -23.42 0.13 -3.07
C LEU A 41 -24.03 0.39 -1.70
N MET A 42 -25.32 0.68 -1.64
CA MET A 42 -26.08 0.76 -0.40
C MET A 42 -26.82 -0.54 -0.18
N ILE A 43 -26.55 -1.16 0.97
CA ILE A 43 -27.24 -2.35 1.42
C ILE A 43 -28.37 -1.94 2.36
N PRO A 44 -29.62 -2.22 2.02
CA PRO A 44 -30.73 -1.82 2.86
C PRO A 44 -30.72 -2.55 4.22
N PRO A 45 -31.31 -1.96 5.27
CA PRO A 45 -31.35 -2.58 6.58
C PRO A 45 -32.22 -3.85 6.55
N SER A 46 -31.58 -4.97 6.85
CA SER A 46 -32.26 -6.27 7.03
C SER A 46 -31.68 -6.94 8.28
N PRO A 47 -32.50 -7.56 9.14
CA PRO A 47 -31.99 -8.26 10.32
C PRO A 47 -31.19 -9.51 10.00
N LYS A 48 -31.25 -9.99 8.75
CA LYS A 48 -30.59 -11.21 8.28
C LYS A 48 -29.29 -10.93 7.52
N VAL A 49 -29.01 -9.66 7.15
CA VAL A 49 -27.89 -9.29 6.29
C VAL A 49 -26.79 -8.65 7.12
N LEU A 50 -25.68 -9.34 7.25
CA LEU A 50 -24.43 -8.83 7.80
C LEU A 50 -23.62 -8.20 6.66
N LEU A 51 -23.20 -6.96 6.82
CA LEU A 51 -22.45 -6.23 5.79
C LEU A 51 -21.10 -6.87 5.47
N GLU A 52 -20.48 -7.48 6.46
CA GLU A 52 -19.23 -8.23 6.29
C GLU A 52 -19.43 -9.43 5.36
N SER A 53 -20.54 -10.16 5.53
CA SER A 53 -20.88 -11.29 4.64
C SER A 53 -21.13 -10.82 3.21
N GLU A 54 -21.76 -9.67 3.02
CA GLU A 54 -21.96 -9.10 1.69
C GLU A 54 -20.64 -8.71 1.02
N ALA A 55 -19.69 -8.18 1.79
CA ALA A 55 -18.35 -7.90 1.28
C ALA A 55 -17.62 -9.18 0.84
N GLU A 56 -17.79 -10.28 1.57
CA GLU A 56 -17.25 -11.60 1.19
C GLU A 56 -17.93 -12.15 -0.06
N ILE A 57 -19.24 -11.96 -0.21
CA ILE A 57 -20.00 -12.37 -1.40
C ILE A 57 -19.45 -11.64 -2.64
N ILE A 58 -19.22 -10.33 -2.57
CA ILE A 58 -18.63 -9.56 -3.68
C ILE A 58 -17.25 -10.12 -4.07
N GLN A 59 -16.43 -10.52 -3.09
CA GLN A 59 -15.10 -11.10 -3.34
C GLN A 59 -15.12 -12.60 -3.62
N SER A 60 -16.31 -13.22 -3.62
CA SER A 60 -16.46 -14.66 -3.84
C SER A 60 -16.06 -15.07 -5.26
N HIS A 61 -15.66 -16.33 -5.39
CA HIS A 61 -15.40 -16.95 -6.68
C HIS A 61 -16.62 -16.82 -7.63
N ARG A 62 -17.83 -16.93 -7.09
CA ARG A 62 -19.07 -16.88 -7.86
C ARG A 62 -19.24 -15.55 -8.60
N ILE A 63 -19.02 -14.44 -7.93
CA ILE A 63 -19.14 -13.10 -8.53
C ILE A 63 -17.97 -12.82 -9.46
N LEU A 64 -16.75 -13.01 -8.97
CA LEU A 64 -15.56 -12.64 -9.71
C LEU A 64 -15.33 -13.50 -10.96
N SER A 65 -15.74 -14.78 -10.98
CA SER A 65 -15.64 -15.60 -12.20
C SER A 65 -16.54 -15.11 -13.32
N VAL A 66 -17.75 -14.64 -13.00
CA VAL A 66 -18.66 -14.04 -13.97
C VAL A 66 -18.06 -12.74 -14.53
N VAL A 67 -17.48 -11.91 -13.65
CA VAL A 67 -16.80 -10.68 -14.08
C VAL A 67 -15.60 -10.99 -15.00
N VAL A 68 -14.79 -11.99 -14.66
CA VAL A 68 -13.65 -12.44 -15.50
C VAL A 68 -14.11 -12.79 -16.90
N THR A 69 -15.23 -13.50 -17.02
CA THR A 69 -15.79 -13.92 -18.30
C THR A 69 -16.41 -12.74 -19.06
N ASN A 70 -17.26 -11.95 -18.41
CA ASN A 70 -17.97 -10.85 -19.05
C ASN A 70 -17.02 -9.74 -19.55
N SER A 71 -15.97 -9.45 -18.78
CA SER A 71 -14.98 -8.42 -19.12
C SER A 71 -13.83 -8.94 -19.98
N ASN A 72 -13.84 -10.23 -20.37
CA ASN A 72 -12.78 -10.87 -21.14
C ASN A 72 -11.37 -10.63 -20.55
N LEU A 73 -11.25 -10.73 -19.21
CA LEU A 73 -10.02 -10.43 -18.50
C LEU A 73 -8.84 -11.34 -18.83
N PRO A 74 -9.02 -12.65 -19.15
CA PRO A 74 -7.93 -13.52 -19.56
C PRO A 74 -7.11 -12.95 -20.72
N LYS A 75 -7.77 -12.43 -21.74
CA LYS A 75 -7.14 -11.81 -22.90
C LYS A 75 -6.51 -10.47 -22.54
N ARG A 76 -7.24 -9.59 -21.85
CA ARG A 76 -6.77 -8.24 -21.45
C ARG A 76 -5.52 -8.32 -20.57
N PHE A 77 -5.48 -9.24 -19.60
CA PHE A 77 -4.31 -9.43 -18.74
C PHE A 77 -3.12 -10.03 -19.52
N ALA A 78 -3.37 -10.95 -20.45
CA ALA A 78 -2.32 -11.47 -21.33
C ALA A 78 -1.67 -10.36 -22.17
N GLU A 79 -2.48 -9.49 -22.78
CA GLU A 79 -2.01 -8.31 -23.53
C GLU A 79 -1.18 -7.35 -22.64
N GLN A 80 -1.65 -7.06 -21.41
CA GLN A 80 -0.90 -6.23 -20.47
C GLN A 80 0.44 -6.82 -20.05
N MET A 81 0.51 -8.15 -19.93
CA MET A 81 1.72 -8.88 -19.58
C MET A 81 2.58 -9.21 -20.81
N LYS A 82 2.14 -8.83 -22.02
CA LYS A 82 2.79 -9.15 -23.29
C LYS A 82 3.02 -10.65 -23.47
N LEU A 83 2.02 -11.44 -23.11
CA LEU A 83 2.01 -12.89 -23.31
C LEU A 83 1.42 -13.22 -24.69
N ASP A 84 1.99 -14.22 -25.36
CA ASP A 84 1.52 -14.67 -26.66
C ASP A 84 0.22 -15.50 -26.58
N GLN A 85 -0.14 -15.97 -25.40
CA GLN A 85 -1.33 -16.78 -25.16
C GLN A 85 -2.22 -16.16 -24.09
N GLU A 86 -3.53 -16.40 -24.20
CA GLU A 86 -4.49 -15.98 -23.20
C GLU A 86 -4.22 -16.69 -21.85
N LEU A 87 -4.43 -15.96 -20.77
CA LEU A 87 -4.30 -16.53 -19.43
C LEU A 87 -5.42 -17.54 -19.15
N PRO A 88 -5.14 -18.62 -18.42
CA PRO A 88 -6.20 -19.46 -17.89
C PRO A 88 -7.19 -18.63 -17.05
N PRO A 89 -8.52 -18.88 -17.14
CA PRO A 89 -9.52 -18.12 -16.39
C PRO A 89 -9.26 -18.07 -14.88
N GLU A 90 -8.73 -19.17 -14.33
CA GLU A 90 -8.37 -19.25 -12.91
C GLU A 90 -7.21 -18.31 -12.54
N ALA A 91 -6.21 -18.19 -13.40
CA ALA A 91 -5.11 -17.25 -13.21
C ALA A 91 -5.60 -15.79 -13.30
N ALA A 92 -6.48 -15.49 -14.26
CA ALA A 92 -7.11 -14.18 -14.36
C ALA A 92 -7.96 -13.84 -13.13
N LEU A 93 -8.68 -14.84 -12.58
CA LEU A 93 -9.44 -14.68 -11.34
C LEU A 93 -8.56 -14.36 -10.14
N LEU A 94 -7.42 -15.06 -9.98
CA LEU A 94 -6.47 -14.78 -8.92
C LEU A 94 -5.87 -13.38 -9.02
N LEU A 95 -5.58 -12.92 -10.24
CA LEU A 95 -5.11 -11.56 -10.48
C LEU A 95 -6.19 -10.53 -10.12
N LEU A 96 -7.43 -10.74 -10.58
CA LEU A 96 -8.55 -9.87 -10.26
C LEU A 96 -8.77 -9.79 -8.74
N LYS A 97 -8.74 -10.92 -8.04
CA LYS A 97 -8.90 -10.96 -6.58
C LYS A 97 -7.85 -10.11 -5.84
N ARG A 98 -6.64 -10.00 -6.35
CA ARG A 98 -5.59 -9.12 -5.79
C ARG A 98 -5.82 -7.65 -6.09
N GLN A 99 -6.54 -7.35 -7.16
CA GLN A 99 -6.84 -5.99 -7.60
C GLN A 99 -8.12 -5.42 -6.97
N VAL A 100 -8.96 -6.28 -6.40
CA VAL A 100 -10.25 -5.89 -5.79
C VAL A 100 -10.11 -5.75 -4.28
N GLU A 101 -10.54 -4.61 -3.76
CA GLU A 101 -10.62 -4.31 -2.34
C GLU A 101 -12.03 -3.86 -2.01
N VAL A 102 -12.68 -4.51 -1.03
CA VAL A 102 -14.01 -4.13 -0.56
C VAL A 102 -13.91 -3.56 0.84
N LYS A 103 -14.44 -2.36 1.03
CA LYS A 103 -14.52 -1.67 2.32
C LYS A 103 -15.96 -1.58 2.77
N VAL A 104 -16.18 -1.89 4.04
CA VAL A 104 -17.48 -1.83 4.70
C VAL A 104 -17.56 -0.57 5.53
N TYR A 105 -18.64 0.20 5.37
CA TYR A 105 -18.98 1.34 6.22
C TYR A 105 -20.26 1.02 7.00
N PRO A 106 -20.17 0.44 8.20
CA PRO A 106 -21.33 -0.10 8.92
C PRO A 106 -22.37 0.95 9.27
N GLN A 107 -21.94 2.18 9.62
CA GLN A 107 -22.84 3.27 10.03
C GLN A 107 -23.74 3.75 8.90
N THR A 108 -23.24 3.76 7.68
CA THR A 108 -23.96 4.22 6.49
C THR A 108 -24.51 3.07 5.64
N ARG A 109 -24.20 1.82 6.02
CA ARG A 109 -24.52 0.60 5.28
C ARG A 109 -24.07 0.65 3.81
N ILE A 110 -22.92 1.25 3.59
CA ILE A 110 -22.28 1.38 2.28
C ILE A 110 -21.17 0.33 2.17
N LEU A 111 -21.17 -0.37 1.03
CA LEU A 111 -20.04 -1.16 0.56
C LEU A 111 -19.34 -0.40 -0.56
N GLU A 112 -18.07 -0.13 -0.37
CA GLU A 112 -17.21 0.50 -1.37
C GLU A 112 -16.31 -0.57 -1.99
N THR A 113 -16.53 -0.86 -3.26
CA THR A 113 -15.69 -1.78 -4.03
C THR A 113 -14.69 -0.98 -4.85
N SER A 114 -13.42 -1.17 -4.59
CA SER A 114 -12.31 -0.51 -5.27
C SER A 114 -11.56 -1.50 -6.13
N VAL A 115 -11.24 -1.10 -7.36
CA VAL A 115 -10.44 -1.89 -8.29
C VAL A 115 -9.19 -1.10 -8.66
N TYR A 116 -8.05 -1.79 -8.63
CA TYR A 116 -6.76 -1.23 -9.01
C TYR A 116 -6.32 -1.83 -10.34
N SER A 117 -6.04 -1.00 -11.35
CA SER A 117 -5.46 -1.42 -12.62
C SER A 117 -4.43 -0.42 -13.11
N ARG A 118 -3.57 -0.85 -14.04
CA ARG A 118 -2.64 0.03 -14.77
C ARG A 118 -3.37 0.92 -15.76
N ASP A 119 -4.51 0.50 -16.25
CA ASP A 119 -5.41 1.29 -17.07
C ASP A 119 -6.57 1.83 -16.22
N ARG A 120 -6.73 3.16 -16.25
CA ARG A 120 -7.78 3.86 -15.51
C ARG A 120 -9.20 3.54 -15.99
N SER A 121 -9.37 3.32 -17.30
CA SER A 121 -10.68 2.94 -17.87
C SER A 121 -11.02 1.51 -17.48
N GLU A 122 -10.07 0.60 -17.56
CA GLU A 122 -10.25 -0.79 -17.15
C GLU A 122 -10.62 -0.91 -15.66
N ALA A 123 -9.98 -0.14 -14.78
CA ALA A 123 -10.32 -0.14 -13.36
C ALA A 123 -11.80 0.25 -13.13
N ALA A 124 -12.30 1.24 -13.87
CA ALA A 124 -13.69 1.68 -13.78
C ALA A 124 -14.65 0.64 -14.37
N ASP A 125 -14.33 0.07 -15.53
CA ASP A 125 -15.14 -0.96 -16.20
C ASP A 125 -15.31 -2.19 -15.30
N ILE A 126 -14.21 -2.71 -14.74
CA ILE A 126 -14.23 -3.87 -13.84
C ILE A 126 -15.04 -3.56 -12.58
N ALA A 127 -14.84 -2.38 -11.94
CA ALA A 127 -15.58 -2.01 -10.75
C ALA A 127 -17.09 -1.91 -11.01
N ASN A 128 -17.49 -1.35 -12.16
CA ASN A 128 -18.89 -1.28 -12.56
C ASN A 128 -19.47 -2.66 -12.89
N GLU A 129 -18.70 -3.54 -13.54
CA GLU A 129 -19.16 -4.91 -13.84
C GLU A 129 -19.31 -5.72 -12.56
N ILE A 130 -18.42 -5.58 -11.57
CA ILE A 130 -18.59 -6.22 -10.24
C ILE A 130 -19.91 -5.77 -9.61
N ALA A 131 -20.18 -4.46 -9.58
CA ALA A 131 -21.42 -3.93 -9.02
C ALA A 131 -22.66 -4.46 -9.76
N LYS A 132 -22.62 -4.50 -11.09
CA LYS A 132 -23.70 -5.02 -11.93
C LYS A 132 -23.96 -6.51 -11.67
N VAL A 133 -22.94 -7.33 -11.64
CA VAL A 133 -23.06 -8.78 -11.38
C VAL A 133 -23.58 -9.02 -9.96
N TYR A 134 -23.09 -8.29 -8.97
CA TYR A 134 -23.58 -8.38 -7.60
C TYR A 134 -25.06 -8.03 -7.51
N LEU A 135 -25.49 -6.90 -8.08
CA LEU A 135 -26.89 -6.49 -8.09
C LEU A 135 -27.79 -7.49 -8.81
N ALA A 136 -27.32 -8.14 -9.87
CA ALA A 136 -28.06 -9.18 -10.58
C ALA A 136 -28.25 -10.44 -9.72
N VAL A 137 -27.28 -10.80 -8.90
CA VAL A 137 -27.36 -11.93 -7.97
C VAL A 137 -28.30 -11.60 -6.81
N GLU A 138 -28.20 -10.41 -6.24
CA GLU A 138 -29.07 -9.93 -5.14
C GLU A 138 -30.53 -9.71 -5.56
N ALA A 139 -30.78 -9.38 -6.84
CA ALA A 139 -32.13 -9.23 -7.37
C ALA A 139 -32.98 -10.53 -7.31
N VAL A 140 -32.34 -11.68 -7.03
CA VAL A 140 -33.02 -12.95 -6.83
C VAL A 140 -33.77 -13.01 -5.46
N ASP A 141 -33.40 -12.15 -4.49
CA ASP A 141 -34.12 -12.00 -3.23
C ASP A 141 -34.97 -10.69 -3.25
N PRO A 142 -36.28 -10.78 -3.55
CA PRO A 142 -37.11 -9.61 -3.86
C PRO A 142 -37.42 -8.72 -2.65
N GLY A 143 -36.99 -9.11 -1.44
CA GLY A 143 -37.43 -8.42 -0.21
C GLY A 143 -36.84 -7.03 -0.01
N ASN A 144 -35.62 -6.77 -0.44
CA ASN A 144 -34.95 -5.46 -0.24
C ASN A 144 -33.64 -5.37 -1.05
N PRO A 145 -33.72 -5.01 -2.34
CA PRO A 145 -32.55 -5.05 -3.22
C PRO A 145 -31.50 -3.99 -2.84
N ALA A 146 -30.22 -4.39 -2.91
CA ALA A 146 -29.09 -3.45 -2.87
C ALA A 146 -29.23 -2.41 -3.99
N ARG A 147 -28.69 -1.22 -3.77
CA ARG A 147 -28.76 -0.11 -4.74
C ARG A 147 -27.39 0.45 -5.05
N LEU A 148 -27.13 0.71 -6.32
CA LEU A 148 -25.95 1.45 -6.74
C LEU A 148 -26.11 2.92 -6.35
N LEU A 149 -25.22 3.43 -5.48
CA LEU A 149 -25.17 4.86 -5.12
C LEU A 149 -24.28 5.64 -6.08
N GLU A 150 -23.13 5.06 -6.40
CA GLU A 150 -22.14 5.74 -7.23
C GLU A 150 -21.48 4.72 -8.15
N ALA A 151 -21.51 4.98 -9.45
CA ALA A 151 -20.78 4.20 -10.45
C ALA A 151 -19.32 4.63 -10.48
N ALA A 152 -18.43 3.67 -10.77
CA ALA A 152 -17.02 3.96 -10.93
C ALA A 152 -16.77 4.84 -12.14
N SER A 153 -15.93 5.84 -11.96
CA SER A 153 -15.36 6.67 -13.03
C SER A 153 -13.85 6.47 -13.14
N PRO A 154 -13.25 6.67 -14.33
CA PRO A 154 -11.81 6.58 -14.51
C PRO A 154 -11.07 7.58 -13.62
N ALA A 155 -10.12 7.10 -12.84
CA ALA A 155 -9.36 7.94 -11.93
C ALA A 155 -8.43 8.91 -12.68
N PHE A 156 -8.39 10.18 -12.25
CA PHE A 156 -7.53 11.20 -12.87
C PHE A 156 -6.07 11.05 -12.45
N ARG A 157 -5.81 10.51 -11.24
CA ARG A 157 -4.47 10.39 -10.66
C ARG A 157 -4.18 8.96 -10.26
N PRO A 158 -2.91 8.50 -10.41
CA PRO A 158 -2.51 7.19 -9.91
C PRO A 158 -2.63 7.15 -8.38
N SER A 159 -3.12 6.02 -7.87
CA SER A 159 -3.31 5.77 -6.45
C SER A 159 -2.11 5.05 -5.82
N ARG A 160 -1.41 4.23 -6.60
CA ARG A 160 -0.22 3.47 -6.19
C ARG A 160 0.89 3.60 -7.23
N PRO A 161 2.17 3.60 -6.82
CA PRO A 161 2.65 3.84 -5.45
C PRO A 161 2.38 5.28 -5.01
N ASN A 162 2.18 5.49 -3.71
CA ASN A 162 2.08 6.85 -3.16
C ASN A 162 3.48 7.47 -3.10
N ARG A 163 3.93 8.02 -4.24
CA ARG A 163 5.28 8.56 -4.43
C ARG A 163 5.65 9.62 -3.38
N PRO A 164 4.80 10.63 -3.08
CA PRO A 164 5.12 11.62 -2.06
C PRO A 164 5.38 11.01 -0.69
N LEU A 165 4.53 10.05 -0.28
CA LEU A 165 4.66 9.39 1.02
C LEU A 165 5.91 8.51 1.09
N ALA A 166 6.21 7.75 0.04
CA ALA A 166 7.39 6.90 -0.02
C ALA A 166 8.70 7.73 0.03
N ILE A 167 8.74 8.85 -0.67
CA ILE A 167 9.88 9.78 -0.64
C ILE A 167 10.01 10.42 0.74
N ALA A 168 8.92 10.95 1.30
CA ALA A 168 8.92 11.59 2.60
C ALA A 168 9.35 10.62 3.71
N SER A 169 8.84 9.38 3.70
CA SER A 169 9.22 8.37 4.69
C SER A 169 10.68 7.95 4.58
N SER A 170 11.21 7.76 3.36
CA SER A 170 12.61 7.38 3.17
C SER A 170 13.56 8.50 3.59
N LEU A 171 13.24 9.76 3.29
CA LEU A 171 14.01 10.92 3.73
C LEU A 171 13.94 11.09 5.26
N GLY A 172 12.77 10.92 5.87
CA GLY A 172 12.59 11.00 7.32
C GLY A 172 13.42 9.95 8.07
N VAL A 173 13.38 8.70 7.63
CA VAL A 173 14.18 7.62 8.22
C VAL A 173 15.68 7.87 7.99
N GLY A 174 16.07 8.24 6.77
CA GLY A 174 17.47 8.55 6.45
C GLY A 174 18.01 9.69 7.32
N LEU A 175 17.27 10.78 7.46
CA LEU A 175 17.67 11.94 8.26
C LEU A 175 17.78 11.59 9.75
N SER A 176 16.83 10.81 10.30
CA SER A 176 16.89 10.40 11.70
C SER A 176 18.11 9.53 12.01
N MET A 177 18.51 8.66 11.08
CA MET A 177 19.73 7.85 11.21
C MET A 177 21.00 8.70 11.13
N VAL A 178 21.05 9.69 10.23
CA VAL A 178 22.18 10.62 10.11
C VAL A 178 22.34 11.45 11.39
N LEU A 179 21.26 12.01 11.91
CA LEU A 179 21.28 12.79 13.17
C LEU A 179 21.68 11.93 14.38
N GLY A 180 21.15 10.72 14.48
CA GLY A 180 21.52 9.75 15.52
C GLY A 180 23.00 9.35 15.44
N GLY A 181 23.50 9.09 14.24
CA GLY A 181 24.91 8.79 14.00
C GLY A 181 25.83 9.96 14.36
N ALA A 182 25.47 11.17 13.95
CA ALA A 182 26.21 12.40 14.29
C ALA A 182 26.23 12.64 15.80
N TRP A 183 25.09 12.44 16.49
CA TRP A 183 25.01 12.56 17.94
C TRP A 183 25.94 11.55 18.65
N LEU A 184 25.98 10.30 18.22
CA LEU A 184 26.90 9.27 18.76
C LEU A 184 28.37 9.67 18.59
N ILE A 185 28.72 10.22 17.44
CA ILE A 185 30.10 10.69 17.16
C ILE A 185 30.43 11.89 18.08
N CYS A 186 29.56 12.88 18.18
CA CYS A 186 29.74 14.04 19.06
C CYS A 186 29.85 13.63 20.54
N ALA A 187 29.01 12.72 21.01
CA ALA A 187 29.03 12.20 22.37
C ALA A 187 30.37 11.48 22.65
N SER A 188 30.87 10.69 21.71
CA SER A 188 32.18 10.02 21.82
C SER A 188 33.32 11.00 21.87
N TRP A 189 33.25 12.12 21.14
CA TRP A 189 34.25 13.17 21.09
C TRP A 189 34.29 14.00 22.37
N LYS A 190 33.11 14.38 22.90
CA LYS A 190 32.99 15.10 24.18
C LYS A 190 33.59 14.30 25.34
N SER A 191 33.36 12.98 25.37
CA SER A 191 33.98 12.05 26.35
C SER A 191 35.51 11.95 26.22
N ARG A 192 36.06 12.29 25.04
CA ARG A 192 37.50 12.29 24.77
C ARG A 192 38.19 13.54 25.36
N ASN A 193 37.54 14.70 25.27
CA ASN A 193 38.14 15.98 25.64
C ASN A 193 37.78 16.40 27.10
N GLY A 194 36.85 15.69 27.75
CA GLY A 194 36.38 15.99 29.11
C GLY A 194 37.11 15.27 30.23
N SER A 195 38.17 14.53 29.97
CA SER A 195 38.98 13.94 31.04
C SER A 195 39.73 15.06 31.78
N PRO A 196 39.49 15.27 33.09
CA PRO A 196 40.27 16.25 33.82
C PRO A 196 41.76 15.84 33.78
N LYS A 197 42.63 16.84 33.50
CA LYS A 197 44.09 16.64 33.60
C LYS A 197 44.39 16.12 35.01
N PRO A 198 45.18 15.05 35.13
CA PRO A 198 45.62 14.61 36.47
C PRO A 198 46.32 15.78 37.17
N ASN A 199 45.90 16.05 38.41
CA ASN A 199 46.57 17.04 39.25
C ASN A 199 48.04 16.73 39.33
N PRO A 200 48.93 17.70 39.17
CA PRO A 200 50.36 17.50 39.37
C PRO A 200 50.60 16.98 40.79
N PRO A 201 51.56 16.07 40.96
CA PRO A 201 51.88 15.52 42.30
C PRO A 201 52.25 16.65 43.24
N ALA A 202 51.64 16.66 44.44
CA ALA A 202 51.97 17.61 45.48
C ALA A 202 53.48 17.49 45.79
N LEU A 203 54.19 18.60 45.71
CA LEU A 203 55.62 18.66 46.08
C LEU A 203 55.72 18.29 47.57
N PRO A 204 56.71 17.43 47.95
CA PRO A 204 56.91 17.12 49.37
C PRO A 204 57.29 18.40 50.10
N ALA A 205 56.65 18.68 51.23
CA ALA A 205 57.03 19.78 52.13
C ALA A 205 58.36 19.38 52.76
N THR A 206 59.36 20.26 52.54
CA THR A 206 60.67 20.22 53.24
C THR A 206 60.59 20.93 54.57
#